data_db9d90d523310021db311cc611171329
#
_entry.id   db9d90d523310021db311cc611171329
#
_cell.length_a   1.000
_cell.length_b   1.000
_cell.length_c   1.000
_cell.angle_alpha   90.00
_cell.angle_beta   90.00
_cell.angle_gamma   90.00
#
_symmetry.space_group_name_H-M   'P 1'
#
loop_
_entity.id
_entity.type
_entity.pdbx_description
1 polymer ?
#
loop_
_entity_poly.entity_id
_entity_poly.type
_entity_poly.pdbx_seq_one_letter_code
_entity_poly.pdbx_strand_id
1 'polypeptide(L)'
;MRLPPLLHRRHLLLASTAAIALAACGKRPPQAQALPAEATVLALGDSLTQGVGAKADEAWPSLLAERTGWDVINAGISGDTSAQALERLPDLLQEHAPALVVVSLGGNDFLRKAFDDCRFPHP
;
A
#
# COMPACT_ATOMS: atom_id res chain seq x y z
N MET A 1 -14.36 -63.04 -14.98
CA MET A 1 -14.21 -61.68 -14.45
C MET A 1 -12.83 -61.16 -14.89
N ARG A 2 -12.77 -60.26 -15.92
CA ARG A 2 -11.52 -59.76 -16.49
C ARG A 2 -11.20 -58.42 -15.82
N LEU A 3 -10.04 -58.34 -15.16
CA LEU A 3 -9.51 -57.10 -14.59
C LEU A 3 -9.20 -56.11 -15.71
N PRO A 4 -9.50 -54.82 -15.54
CA PRO A 4 -9.18 -53.81 -16.54
C PRO A 4 -7.66 -53.60 -16.66
N PRO A 5 -7.16 -53.20 -17.85
CA PRO A 5 -5.73 -53.06 -18.10
C PRO A 5 -5.11 -51.96 -17.25
N LEU A 6 -3.91 -52.27 -16.76
CA LEU A 6 -3.02 -51.43 -15.97
C LEU A 6 -3.01 -49.97 -16.41
N LEU A 7 -3.44 -49.09 -15.54
CA LEU A 7 -3.20 -47.63 -15.67
C LEU A 7 -1.68 -47.47 -15.86
N HIS A 8 -1.31 -46.92 -17.02
CA HIS A 8 0.08 -46.73 -17.39
C HIS A 8 0.77 -45.82 -16.36
N ARG A 9 1.92 -46.23 -15.80
CA ARG A 9 2.72 -45.47 -14.84
C ARG A 9 2.89 -43.99 -15.20
N ARG A 10 2.85 -43.69 -16.50
CA ARG A 10 2.89 -42.30 -17.04
C ARG A 10 1.69 -41.44 -16.61
N HIS A 11 0.49 -42.00 -16.53
CA HIS A 11 -0.72 -41.24 -16.10
C HIS A 11 -0.73 -40.98 -14.60
N LEU A 12 -0.17 -41.88 -13.80
CA LEU A 12 -0.02 -41.68 -12.36
C LEU A 12 1.03 -40.59 -12.05
N LEU A 13 2.11 -40.52 -12.78
CA LEU A 13 3.13 -39.48 -12.62
C LEU A 13 2.61 -38.11 -13.06
N LEU A 14 1.87 -38.03 -14.15
CA LEU A 14 1.26 -36.79 -14.62
C LEU A 14 0.16 -36.29 -13.67
N ALA A 15 -0.62 -37.18 -13.08
CA ALA A 15 -1.63 -36.82 -12.09
C ALA A 15 -0.99 -36.31 -10.79
N SER A 16 0.13 -36.89 -10.37
CA SER A 16 0.85 -36.48 -9.16
C SER A 16 1.50 -35.09 -9.32
N THR A 17 2.08 -34.79 -10.48
CA THR A 17 2.66 -33.47 -10.74
C THR A 17 1.62 -32.36 -10.85
N ALA A 18 0.45 -32.65 -11.43
CA ALA A 18 -0.67 -31.72 -11.49
C ALA A 18 -1.24 -31.40 -10.10
N ALA A 19 -1.34 -32.38 -9.22
CA ALA A 19 -1.82 -32.20 -7.85
C ALA A 19 -0.87 -31.32 -7.01
N ILE A 20 0.43 -31.47 -7.18
CA ILE A 20 1.45 -30.65 -6.49
C ILE A 20 1.41 -29.20 -6.99
N ALA A 21 1.23 -28.99 -8.29
CA ALA A 21 1.14 -27.65 -8.87
C ALA A 21 -0.09 -26.87 -8.39
N LEU A 22 -1.24 -27.53 -8.18
CA LEU A 22 -2.44 -26.88 -7.64
C LEU A 22 -2.29 -26.53 -6.15
N ALA A 23 -1.53 -27.30 -5.37
CA ALA A 23 -1.27 -27.01 -3.96
C ALA A 23 -0.36 -25.81 -3.73
N ALA A 24 0.49 -25.46 -4.70
CA ALA A 24 1.40 -24.31 -4.60
C ALA A 24 0.71 -22.95 -4.72
N CYS A 25 -0.48 -22.88 -5.33
CA CYS A 25 -1.26 -21.64 -5.47
C CYS A 25 -2.10 -21.27 -4.23
N GLY A 26 -2.04 -22.05 -3.16
CA GLY A 26 -2.94 -21.94 -1.99
C GLY A 26 -2.46 -21.04 -0.85
N LYS A 27 -1.41 -20.24 -0.98
CA LYS A 27 -1.09 -19.23 0.04
C LYS A 27 -2.12 -18.11 -0.05
N ARG A 28 -3.12 -18.13 0.83
CA ARG A 28 -3.99 -16.97 1.03
C ARG A 28 -3.11 -15.76 1.32
N PRO A 29 -3.29 -14.65 0.61
CA PRO A 29 -2.59 -13.41 0.98
C PRO A 29 -2.93 -13.12 2.45
N PRO A 30 -1.97 -12.58 3.22
CA PRO A 30 -2.26 -12.18 4.59
C PRO A 30 -3.48 -11.25 4.56
N GLN A 31 -4.52 -11.61 5.32
CA GLN A 31 -5.69 -10.74 5.44
C GLN A 31 -5.24 -9.49 6.19
N ALA A 32 -5.40 -8.33 5.56
CA ALA A 32 -5.18 -7.06 6.24
C ALA A 32 -6.16 -7.00 7.43
N GLN A 33 -5.63 -6.76 8.63
CA GLN A 33 -6.46 -6.47 9.78
C GLN A 33 -7.09 -5.09 9.59
N ALA A 34 -8.40 -5.00 9.85
CA ALA A 34 -9.07 -3.70 9.89
C ALA A 34 -8.46 -2.87 11.03
N LEU A 35 -8.16 -1.62 10.75
CA LEU A 35 -7.72 -0.69 11.79
C LEU A 35 -8.90 -0.40 12.74
N PRO A 36 -8.64 -0.30 14.06
CA PRO A 36 -9.67 0.10 15.00
C PRO A 36 -10.15 1.53 14.72
N ALA A 37 -11.34 1.87 15.20
CA ALA A 37 -11.78 3.25 15.28
C ALA A 37 -10.76 4.06 16.10
N GLU A 38 -10.59 5.34 15.78
CA GLU A 38 -9.62 6.25 16.42
C GLU A 38 -8.13 5.88 16.17
N ALA A 39 -7.84 4.94 15.26
CA ALA A 39 -6.46 4.68 14.86
C ALA A 39 -5.85 5.94 14.23
N THR A 40 -4.63 6.29 14.64
CA THR A 40 -3.89 7.40 14.04
C THR A 40 -3.41 7.01 12.65
N VAL A 41 -3.78 7.82 11.66
CA VAL A 41 -3.41 7.65 10.24
C VAL A 41 -2.70 8.91 9.75
N LEU A 42 -1.49 8.76 9.23
CA LEU A 42 -0.73 9.88 8.66
C LEU A 42 -1.01 9.97 7.16
N ALA A 43 -1.59 11.09 6.71
CA ALA A 43 -1.76 11.42 5.31
C ALA A 43 -0.58 12.26 4.83
N LEU A 44 0.46 11.62 4.29
CA LEU A 44 1.66 12.26 3.76
C LEU A 44 1.46 12.62 2.28
N GLY A 45 1.64 13.89 1.92
CA GLY A 45 1.40 14.28 0.54
C GLY A 45 1.80 15.71 0.22
N ASP A 46 1.36 16.14 -0.95
CA ASP A 46 1.57 17.48 -1.51
C ASP A 46 0.31 18.36 -1.37
N SER A 47 0.11 19.28 -2.31
CA SER A 47 -1.03 20.20 -2.34
C SER A 47 -2.39 19.51 -2.39
N LEU A 48 -2.50 18.33 -3.01
CA LEU A 48 -3.75 17.57 -3.06
C LEU A 48 -4.12 17.01 -1.68
N THR A 49 -3.13 16.59 -0.92
CA THR A 49 -3.32 16.12 0.46
C THR A 49 -3.59 17.29 1.40
N GLN A 50 -2.88 18.40 1.22
CA GLN A 50 -3.12 19.61 1.99
C GLN A 50 -4.56 20.14 1.79
N GLY A 51 -5.16 19.93 0.61
CA GLY A 51 -6.48 20.39 0.25
C GLY A 51 -6.49 21.76 -0.45
N VAL A 52 -5.43 22.08 -1.19
CA VAL A 52 -5.37 23.35 -1.95
C VAL A 52 -6.52 23.41 -2.97
N GLY A 53 -7.31 24.47 -2.90
CA GLY A 53 -8.48 24.66 -3.76
C GLY A 53 -9.79 24.05 -3.22
N ALA A 54 -9.74 23.35 -2.09
CA ALA A 54 -10.90 22.84 -1.38
C ALA A 54 -11.07 23.55 -0.02
N LYS A 55 -12.26 23.44 0.59
CA LYS A 55 -12.40 23.81 2.00
C LYS A 55 -11.74 22.74 2.88
N ALA A 56 -11.43 23.11 4.13
CA ALA A 56 -10.71 22.20 5.04
C ALA A 56 -11.48 20.89 5.31
N ASP A 57 -12.80 20.94 5.37
CA ASP A 57 -13.70 19.80 5.54
C ASP A 57 -13.94 18.99 4.24
N GLU A 58 -13.59 19.55 3.09
CA GLU A 58 -13.70 18.90 1.78
C GLU A 58 -12.38 18.23 1.33
N ALA A 59 -11.27 18.50 2.02
CA ALA A 59 -10.00 17.82 1.73
C ALA A 59 -10.11 16.31 2.02
N TRP A 60 -9.50 15.47 1.17
CA TRP A 60 -9.66 14.02 1.29
C TRP A 60 -9.23 13.43 2.66
N PRO A 61 -8.21 13.96 3.39
CA PRO A 61 -7.90 13.48 4.73
C PRO A 61 -9.05 13.69 5.73
N SER A 62 -9.72 14.86 5.65
CA SER A 62 -10.88 15.17 6.49
C SER A 62 -12.07 14.26 6.18
N LEU A 63 -12.35 14.04 4.89
CA LEU A 63 -13.40 13.10 4.46
C LEU A 63 -13.08 11.65 4.86
N LEU A 64 -11.81 11.26 4.86
CA LEU A 64 -11.38 9.94 5.34
C LEU A 64 -11.64 9.81 6.84
N ALA A 65 -11.26 10.81 7.63
CA ALA A 65 -11.52 10.85 9.07
C ALA A 65 -13.01 10.71 9.38
N GLU A 66 -13.85 11.50 8.72
CA GLU A 66 -15.31 11.46 8.89
C GLU A 66 -15.90 10.08 8.59
N ARG A 67 -15.44 9.44 7.51
CA ARG A 67 -15.98 8.14 7.06
C ARG A 67 -15.53 6.96 7.89
N THR A 68 -14.34 7.03 8.48
CA THR A 68 -13.71 5.88 9.17
C THR A 68 -13.72 6.00 10.68
N GLY A 69 -13.84 7.21 11.21
CA GLY A 69 -13.63 7.51 12.62
C GLY A 69 -12.16 7.47 13.03
N TRP A 70 -11.22 7.44 12.08
CA TRP A 70 -9.78 7.49 12.35
C TRP A 70 -9.32 8.91 12.68
N ASP A 71 -8.26 9.01 13.50
CA ASP A 71 -7.54 10.25 13.72
C ASP A 71 -6.57 10.49 12.57
N VAL A 72 -7.02 11.21 11.52
CA VAL A 72 -6.24 11.44 10.31
C VAL A 72 -5.43 12.73 10.41
N ILE A 73 -4.12 12.58 10.55
CA ILE A 73 -3.16 13.68 10.54
C ILE A 73 -2.88 14.09 9.09
N ASN A 74 -3.31 15.30 8.71
CA ASN A 74 -3.01 15.84 7.39
C ASN A 74 -1.60 16.43 7.37
N ALA A 75 -0.65 15.71 6.77
CA ALA A 75 0.73 16.12 6.56
C ALA A 75 1.00 16.47 5.09
N GLY A 76 0.03 17.03 4.39
CA GLY A 76 0.18 17.58 3.04
C GLY A 76 0.89 18.93 3.05
N ILE A 77 1.88 19.12 2.19
CA ILE A 77 2.55 20.41 1.98
C ILE A 77 2.55 20.73 0.48
N SER A 78 1.99 21.89 0.12
CA SER A 78 1.92 22.32 -1.27
C SER A 78 3.32 22.44 -1.88
N GLY A 79 3.49 21.84 -3.05
CA GLY A 79 4.74 21.84 -3.78
C GLY A 79 5.75 20.78 -3.35
N ASP A 80 5.48 19.97 -2.33
CA ASP A 80 6.40 18.91 -1.92
C ASP A 80 6.66 17.90 -3.04
N THR A 81 7.94 17.57 -3.17
CA THR A 81 8.41 16.41 -3.92
C THR A 81 8.52 15.19 -3.01
N SER A 82 8.70 14.00 -3.58
CA SER A 82 8.94 12.78 -2.80
C SER A 82 10.20 12.89 -1.92
N ALA A 83 11.26 13.55 -2.40
CA ALA A 83 12.47 13.80 -1.62
C ALA A 83 12.20 14.69 -0.40
N GLN A 84 11.48 15.80 -0.57
CA GLN A 84 11.13 16.70 0.53
C GLN A 84 10.20 16.03 1.57
N ALA A 85 9.23 15.26 1.11
CA ALA A 85 8.37 14.49 2.00
C ALA A 85 9.15 13.42 2.79
N LEU A 86 10.15 12.78 2.16
CA LEU A 86 11.02 11.81 2.80
C LEU A 86 11.87 12.43 3.92
N GLU A 87 12.36 13.64 3.75
CA GLU A 87 13.15 14.36 4.76
C GLU A 87 12.37 14.58 6.06
N ARG A 88 11.07 14.87 6.00
CA ARG A 88 10.23 15.14 7.18
C ARG A 88 9.51 13.91 7.73
N LEU A 89 9.49 12.80 6.98
CA LEU A 89 8.78 11.58 7.39
C LEU A 89 9.27 10.99 8.73
N PRO A 90 10.58 10.92 9.05
CA PRO A 90 11.04 10.38 10.32
C PRO A 90 10.48 11.12 11.53
N ASP A 91 10.46 12.46 11.50
CA ASP A 91 9.95 13.29 12.58
C ASP A 91 8.43 13.10 12.76
N LEU A 92 7.69 13.03 11.65
CA LEU A 92 6.24 12.77 11.67
C LEU A 92 5.90 11.38 12.23
N LEU A 93 6.70 10.36 11.89
CA LEU A 93 6.53 9.01 12.44
C LEU A 93 6.80 8.97 13.94
N GLN A 94 7.83 9.70 14.39
CA GLN A 94 8.18 9.78 15.81
C GLN A 94 7.11 10.55 16.59
N GLU A 95 6.62 11.67 16.06
CA GLU A 95 5.64 12.53 16.73
C GLU A 95 4.27 11.88 16.86
N HIS A 96 3.78 11.25 15.78
CA HIS A 96 2.41 10.76 15.71
C HIS A 96 2.26 9.25 15.91
N ALA A 97 3.35 8.48 15.81
CA ALA A 97 3.35 7.01 15.92
C ALA A 97 2.16 6.35 15.17
N PRO A 98 1.93 6.67 13.86
CA PRO A 98 0.72 6.27 13.15
C PRO A 98 0.65 4.76 12.94
N ALA A 99 -0.57 4.20 13.01
CA ALA A 99 -0.84 2.81 12.66
C ALA A 99 -0.82 2.56 11.15
N LEU A 100 -1.05 3.62 10.35
CA LEU A 100 -1.03 3.58 8.88
C LEU A 100 -0.50 4.90 8.33
N VAL A 101 0.30 4.81 7.27
CA VAL A 101 0.71 5.98 6.48
C VAL A 101 0.14 5.84 5.07
N VAL A 102 -0.61 6.85 4.64
CA VAL A 102 -1.10 6.99 3.27
C VAL A 102 -0.24 8.01 2.55
N VAL A 103 0.40 7.60 1.46
CA VAL A 103 1.31 8.46 0.69
C VAL A 103 0.68 8.85 -0.64
N SER A 104 0.58 10.16 -0.90
CA SER A 104 0.08 10.74 -2.15
C SER A 104 1.05 11.81 -2.64
N LEU A 105 2.04 11.39 -3.44
CA LEU A 105 3.16 12.20 -3.92
C LEU A 105 3.50 11.83 -5.38
N GLY A 106 4.38 12.60 -6.00
CA GLY A 106 4.97 12.33 -7.30
C GLY A 106 4.59 13.33 -8.39
N GLY A 107 3.48 14.05 -8.23
CA GLY A 107 3.07 15.07 -9.19
C GLY A 107 4.12 16.18 -9.36
N ASN A 108 4.66 16.69 -8.27
CA ASN A 108 5.70 17.72 -8.29
C ASN A 108 7.06 17.19 -8.77
N ASP A 109 7.37 15.92 -8.49
CA ASP A 109 8.57 15.26 -9.02
C ASP A 109 8.53 15.21 -10.55
N PHE A 110 7.39 14.81 -11.11
CA PHE A 110 7.18 14.80 -12.56
C PHE A 110 7.30 16.19 -13.16
N LEU A 111 6.64 17.18 -12.57
CA LEU A 111 6.66 18.57 -13.05
C LEU A 111 8.06 19.18 -12.98
N ARG A 112 8.85 18.83 -11.98
CA ARG A 112 10.23 19.32 -11.79
C ARG A 112 11.29 18.47 -12.48
N LYS A 113 10.90 17.36 -13.15
CA LYS A 113 11.81 16.41 -13.78
C LYS A 113 12.86 15.85 -12.80
N ALA A 114 12.48 15.67 -11.55
CA ALA A 114 13.36 15.25 -10.46
C ALA A 114 13.52 13.72 -10.34
N PHE A 115 13.07 12.94 -11.34
CA PHE A 115 13.19 11.49 -11.32
C PHE A 115 14.63 10.98 -11.27
N ASP A 116 15.59 11.75 -11.79
CA ASP A 116 17.02 11.37 -11.80
C ASP A 116 17.67 11.45 -10.41
N ASP A 117 17.08 12.22 -9.48
CA ASP A 117 17.59 12.38 -8.12
C ASP A 117 17.00 11.38 -7.12
N CYS A 118 15.97 10.62 -7.52
CA CYS A 118 15.41 9.55 -6.72
C CYS A 118 16.31 8.31 -6.71
N ARG A 119 17.53 8.43 -6.16
CA ARG A 119 18.35 7.28 -5.78
C ARG A 119 17.77 6.70 -4.50
N PHE A 120 16.93 5.67 -4.65
CA PHE A 120 16.66 4.78 -3.52
C PHE A 120 18.00 4.14 -3.14
N PRO A 121 18.46 4.26 -1.89
CA PRO A 121 19.59 3.46 -1.45
C PRO A 121 19.18 1.99 -1.58
N HIS A 122 19.85 1.27 -2.46
CA HIS A 122 19.69 -0.16 -2.54
C HIS A 122 20.19 -0.76 -1.23
N PRO A 123 19.49 -1.77 -0.65
CA PRO A 123 19.93 -2.47 0.53
C PRO A 123 21.26 -3.18 0.32
#